data_0cf0ac40dcf691a43303d66e81ec81bb
#
_entry.id   0cf0ac40dcf691a43303d66e81ec81bb
#
_cell.length_a   1.000
_cell.length_b   1.000
_cell.length_c   1.000
_cell.angle_alpha   90.00
_cell.angle_beta   90.00
_cell.angle_gamma   90.00
#
_symmetry.space_group_name_H-M   'P 1'
#
loop_
_entity.id
_entity.type
_entity.pdbx_description
1 polymer ?
#
loop_
_entity_poly.entity_id
_entity_poly.type
_entity_poly.pdbx_seq_one_letter_code
_entity_poly.pdbx_strand_id
1 'polypeptide(L)'
;LVRHYQLDGVHLDSLYYPDETFDYSRTAMMELRSNVKTSSVEAKRLSVDIAEPLYADHYPERWTSLRRSRLTSLLMRLRTTVKKHLPEAVFSAALIPEENDALNHQFQDWRTWLDSGLLDVVCPRAYTQNADLFEKQIAAVRKMATSSKVWAGIGSHRLSVRQTLANIEAARRQHADGVALFSYESLTDPTLHEMDYLERIAEEAFLISALTPGPL
;
A
#
# COMPACT_ATOMS: atom_id res chain seq x y z
N LEU A 1 -14.58 -2.73 -14.42
CA LEU A 1 -13.38 -3.48 -14.80
C LEU A 1 -13.63 -4.98 -14.69
N VAL A 2 -13.69 -5.56 -13.50
CA VAL A 2 -13.78 -7.03 -13.25
C VAL A 2 -14.97 -7.76 -13.90
N ARG A 3 -15.96 -7.04 -14.43
CA ARG A 3 -17.09 -7.62 -15.18
C ARG A 3 -16.84 -7.70 -16.68
N HIS A 4 -15.87 -6.96 -17.18
CA HIS A 4 -15.69 -6.75 -18.63
C HIS A 4 -14.32 -7.22 -19.14
N TYR A 5 -13.39 -7.51 -18.22
CA TYR A 5 -12.05 -7.94 -18.56
C TYR A 5 -11.71 -9.24 -17.84
N GLN A 6 -11.00 -10.12 -18.53
CA GLN A 6 -10.36 -11.29 -17.91
C GLN A 6 -9.08 -10.80 -17.26
N LEU A 7 -9.05 -10.82 -15.92
CA LEU A 7 -7.94 -10.34 -15.12
C LEU A 7 -7.45 -11.45 -14.19
N ASP A 8 -6.13 -11.64 -14.13
CA ASP A 8 -5.49 -12.55 -13.18
C ASP A 8 -5.43 -11.96 -11.78
N GLY A 9 -5.54 -10.63 -11.66
CA GLY A 9 -5.53 -9.95 -10.38
C GLY A 9 -5.90 -8.47 -10.47
N VAL A 10 -6.02 -7.86 -9.29
CA VAL A 10 -6.23 -6.42 -9.13
C VAL A 10 -5.22 -5.90 -8.11
N HIS A 11 -4.43 -4.91 -8.53
CA HIS A 11 -3.49 -4.20 -7.67
C HIS A 11 -4.04 -2.82 -7.31
N LEU A 12 -3.98 -2.49 -6.02
CA LEU A 12 -4.35 -1.18 -5.51
C LEU A 12 -3.08 -0.40 -5.19
N ASP A 13 -2.79 0.61 -6.00
CA ASP A 13 -1.76 1.59 -5.66
C ASP A 13 -2.39 2.78 -4.93
N SER A 14 -1.58 3.48 -4.13
CA SER A 14 -1.96 4.73 -3.45
C SER A 14 -3.21 4.64 -2.56
N LEU A 15 -3.48 3.47 -1.97
CA LEU A 15 -4.56 3.28 -1.00
C LEU A 15 -4.15 3.81 0.39
N TYR A 16 -4.02 5.12 0.49
CA TYR A 16 -3.65 5.84 1.71
C TYR A 16 -4.07 7.31 1.59
N TYR A 17 -4.14 8.02 2.70
CA TYR A 17 -4.28 9.48 2.66
C TYR A 17 -2.94 10.12 2.31
N PRO A 18 -2.91 11.16 1.46
CA PRO A 18 -1.66 11.81 1.06
C PRO A 18 -0.82 12.29 2.25
N ASP A 19 -1.48 12.86 3.25
CA ASP A 19 -0.91 13.31 4.51
C ASP A 19 -2.01 13.54 5.58
N GLU A 20 -1.63 14.06 6.72
CA GLU A 20 -2.51 14.31 7.86
C GLU A 20 -3.56 15.41 7.61
N THR A 21 -3.39 16.26 6.59
CA THR A 21 -4.32 17.36 6.24
C THR A 21 -5.56 16.87 5.49
N PHE A 22 -5.64 15.58 5.16
CA PHE A 22 -6.77 14.92 4.50
C PHE A 22 -7.55 14.03 5.48
N ASP A 23 -8.83 13.78 5.28
CA ASP A 23 -9.86 14.38 4.42
C ASP A 23 -10.81 15.21 5.29
N TYR A 24 -10.71 16.53 5.24
CA TYR A 24 -11.60 17.45 5.98
C TYR A 24 -12.85 17.83 5.18
N SER A 25 -13.31 16.94 4.30
CA SER A 25 -14.57 17.16 3.59
C SER A 25 -15.74 17.22 4.57
N ARG A 26 -16.79 17.93 4.16
CA ARG A 26 -18.02 18.03 4.93
C ARG A 26 -18.58 16.65 5.30
N THR A 27 -18.53 15.70 4.38
CA THR A 27 -19.00 14.33 4.60
C THR A 27 -18.19 13.64 5.72
N ALA A 28 -16.87 13.78 5.70
CA ALA A 28 -16.01 13.21 6.73
C ALA A 28 -16.27 13.81 8.11
N MET A 29 -16.45 15.13 8.18
CA MET A 29 -16.74 15.83 9.44
C MET A 29 -18.13 15.48 9.99
N MET A 30 -19.13 15.35 9.13
CA MET A 30 -20.48 14.91 9.55
C MET A 30 -20.46 13.48 10.11
N GLU A 31 -19.70 12.58 9.51
CA GLU A 31 -19.52 11.20 10.01
C GLU A 31 -18.79 11.19 11.35
N LEU A 32 -17.69 11.96 11.49
CA LEU A 32 -17.00 12.10 12.77
C LEU A 32 -17.95 12.63 13.86
N ARG A 33 -18.71 13.67 13.56
CA ARG A 33 -19.72 14.24 14.48
C ARG A 33 -20.76 13.21 14.89
N SER A 34 -21.25 12.40 13.95
CA SER A 34 -22.20 11.32 14.22
C SER A 34 -21.60 10.29 15.17
N ASN A 35 -20.39 9.84 14.90
CA ASN A 35 -19.67 8.84 15.73
C ASN A 35 -19.36 9.36 17.14
N VAL A 36 -19.07 10.65 17.28
CA VAL A 36 -18.86 11.28 18.60
C VAL A 36 -20.14 11.35 19.39
N LYS A 37 -21.27 11.75 18.77
CA LYS A 37 -22.57 11.91 19.44
C LYS A 37 -23.14 10.61 20.00
N THR A 38 -22.87 9.48 19.37
CA THR A 38 -23.39 8.17 19.81
C THR A 38 -22.65 7.59 21.01
N SER A 39 -21.51 8.11 21.39
CA SER A 39 -20.56 7.41 22.26
C SER A 39 -20.34 8.03 23.65
N SER A 40 -20.83 9.24 23.97
CA SER A 40 -20.57 9.83 25.29
C SER A 40 -21.59 10.88 25.77
N VAL A 41 -21.74 10.96 27.10
CA VAL A 41 -22.49 12.02 27.78
C VAL A 41 -21.89 13.40 27.52
N GLU A 42 -20.56 13.46 27.30
CA GLU A 42 -19.78 14.65 26.97
C GLU A 42 -20.12 15.22 25.59
N ALA A 43 -20.39 14.36 24.61
CA ALA A 43 -20.85 14.75 23.29
C ALA A 43 -22.19 15.51 23.30
N LYS A 44 -23.03 15.25 24.28
CA LYS A 44 -24.29 16.01 24.48
C LYS A 44 -24.06 17.44 24.93
N ARG A 45 -22.99 17.70 25.71
CA ARG A 45 -22.62 19.06 26.16
C ARG A 45 -21.96 19.87 25.05
N LEU A 46 -21.18 19.23 24.18
CA LEU A 46 -20.46 19.87 23.08
C LEU A 46 -21.31 20.05 21.80
N SER A 47 -22.53 19.51 21.78
CA SER A 47 -23.31 19.30 20.55
C SER A 47 -23.92 20.55 19.95
N VAL A 48 -23.87 21.72 20.57
CA VAL A 48 -24.66 22.86 20.11
C VAL A 48 -23.85 23.92 19.37
N ASP A 49 -22.54 24.08 19.66
CA ASP A 49 -21.78 25.25 19.20
C ASP A 49 -20.39 25.00 18.56
N ILE A 50 -20.00 23.74 18.32
CA ILE A 50 -18.71 23.48 17.69
C ILE A 50 -18.88 23.46 16.17
N ALA A 51 -18.19 24.34 15.43
CA ALA A 51 -18.09 24.28 13.99
C ALA A 51 -17.54 22.92 13.53
N GLU A 52 -18.11 22.35 12.46
CA GLU A 52 -17.77 21.00 12.00
C GLU A 52 -16.26 20.69 11.89
N PRO A 53 -15.40 21.62 11.39
CA PRO A 53 -13.95 21.38 11.31
C PRO A 53 -13.28 21.17 12.69
N LEU A 54 -13.79 21.80 13.74
CA LEU A 54 -13.20 21.74 15.08
C LEU A 54 -13.43 20.39 15.79
N TYR A 55 -14.31 19.52 15.26
CA TYR A 55 -14.47 18.17 15.82
C TYR A 55 -13.20 17.33 15.71
N ALA A 56 -12.45 17.46 14.62
CA ALA A 56 -11.18 16.74 14.44
C ALA A 56 -10.15 17.15 15.49
N ASP A 57 -10.06 18.44 15.80
CA ASP A 57 -9.12 19.00 16.80
C ASP A 57 -9.49 18.59 18.23
N HIS A 58 -10.80 18.51 18.52
CA HIS A 58 -11.29 18.09 19.84
C HIS A 58 -11.26 16.57 20.06
N TYR A 59 -11.29 15.80 18.97
CA TYR A 59 -11.32 14.33 19.02
C TYR A 59 -10.28 13.70 18.06
N PRO A 60 -8.98 14.03 18.20
CA PRO A 60 -7.94 13.62 17.25
C PRO A 60 -7.80 12.11 17.12
N GLU A 61 -7.92 11.35 18.23
CA GLU A 61 -7.84 9.89 18.19
C GLU A 61 -9.02 9.26 17.44
N ARG A 62 -10.23 9.82 17.61
CA ARG A 62 -11.42 9.35 16.88
C ARG A 62 -11.34 9.71 15.40
N TRP A 63 -10.80 10.88 15.11
CA TRP A 63 -10.56 11.31 13.74
C TRP A 63 -9.56 10.39 13.04
N THR A 64 -8.46 10.08 13.69
CA THR A 64 -7.46 9.12 13.21
C THR A 64 -8.06 7.73 12.99
N SER A 65 -8.81 7.23 13.98
CA SER A 65 -9.48 5.94 13.88
C SER A 65 -10.51 5.88 12.74
N LEU A 66 -11.26 6.96 12.54
CA LEU A 66 -12.24 7.05 11.44
C LEU A 66 -11.54 6.96 10.08
N ARG A 67 -10.44 7.68 9.87
CA ARG A 67 -9.67 7.64 8.61
C ARG A 67 -9.14 6.23 8.32
N ARG A 68 -8.54 5.57 9.31
CA ARG A 68 -8.06 4.17 9.18
C ARG A 68 -9.21 3.20 8.86
N SER A 69 -10.32 3.32 9.56
CA SER A 69 -11.47 2.44 9.34
C SER A 69 -12.12 2.64 7.96
N ARG A 70 -12.09 3.85 7.42
CA ARG A 70 -12.57 4.15 6.05
C ARG A 70 -11.72 3.48 4.98
N LEU A 71 -10.39 3.55 5.11
CA LEU A 71 -9.49 2.85 4.18
C LEU A 71 -9.69 1.34 4.25
N THR A 72 -9.75 0.78 5.46
CA THR A 72 -10.00 -0.65 5.65
C THR A 72 -11.36 -1.07 5.06
N SER A 73 -12.41 -0.28 5.30
CA SER A 73 -13.75 -0.55 4.75
C SER A 73 -13.77 -0.47 3.23
N LEU A 74 -13.04 0.48 2.64
CA LEU A 74 -12.90 0.58 1.19
C LEU A 74 -12.19 -0.66 0.63
N LEU A 75 -11.07 -1.06 1.23
CA LEU A 75 -10.31 -2.26 0.84
C LEU A 75 -11.22 -3.51 0.89
N MET A 76 -11.94 -3.71 1.98
CA MET A 76 -12.86 -4.85 2.15
C MET A 76 -13.94 -4.88 1.06
N ARG A 77 -14.55 -3.74 0.76
CA ARG A 77 -15.59 -3.62 -0.30
C ARG A 77 -15.02 -3.92 -1.67
N LEU A 78 -13.82 -3.42 -1.98
CA LEU A 78 -13.14 -3.69 -3.25
C LEU A 78 -12.80 -5.18 -3.37
N ARG A 79 -12.19 -5.77 -2.33
CA ARG A 79 -11.88 -7.21 -2.29
C ARG A 79 -13.15 -8.05 -2.50
N THR A 80 -14.19 -7.77 -1.74
CA THR A 80 -15.47 -8.50 -1.86
C THR A 80 -16.03 -8.42 -3.29
N THR A 81 -15.93 -7.24 -3.90
CA THR A 81 -16.41 -7.05 -5.28
C THR A 81 -15.54 -7.82 -6.28
N VAL A 82 -14.22 -7.79 -6.14
CA VAL A 82 -13.30 -8.52 -7.01
C VAL A 82 -13.55 -10.04 -6.88
N LYS A 83 -13.48 -10.56 -5.66
CA LYS A 83 -13.62 -12.01 -5.41
C LYS A 83 -15.02 -12.55 -5.76
N LYS A 84 -16.05 -11.71 -5.74
CA LYS A 84 -17.41 -12.10 -6.21
C LYS A 84 -17.45 -12.38 -7.72
N HIS A 85 -16.67 -11.66 -8.51
CA HIS A 85 -16.68 -11.79 -9.98
C HIS A 85 -15.53 -12.62 -10.52
N LEU A 86 -14.40 -12.60 -9.83
CA LEU A 86 -13.18 -13.29 -10.17
C LEU A 86 -12.61 -13.95 -8.88
N PRO A 87 -13.13 -15.12 -8.46
CA PRO A 87 -12.75 -15.75 -7.19
C PRO A 87 -11.25 -16.01 -7.07
N GLU A 88 -10.60 -16.42 -8.17
CA GLU A 88 -9.19 -16.79 -8.22
C GLU A 88 -8.25 -15.58 -8.46
N ALA A 89 -8.80 -14.41 -8.78
CA ALA A 89 -7.97 -13.25 -9.05
C ALA A 89 -7.14 -12.83 -7.83
N VAL A 90 -5.85 -12.60 -8.01
CA VAL A 90 -4.96 -12.10 -6.96
C VAL A 90 -5.36 -10.68 -6.58
N PHE A 91 -5.54 -10.43 -5.28
CA PHE A 91 -5.86 -9.11 -4.77
C PHE A 91 -4.69 -8.55 -3.97
N SER A 92 -4.08 -7.49 -4.47
CA SER A 92 -2.83 -6.93 -3.95
C SER A 92 -2.90 -5.44 -3.70
N ALA A 93 -2.04 -4.95 -2.83
CA ALA A 93 -1.91 -3.50 -2.57
C ALA A 93 -0.45 -3.08 -2.37
N ALA A 94 -0.16 -1.85 -2.80
CA ALA A 94 1.07 -1.16 -2.47
C ALA A 94 1.02 -0.65 -1.02
N LEU A 95 2.09 -0.88 -0.26
CA LEU A 95 2.21 -0.49 1.14
C LEU A 95 3.34 0.51 1.34
N ILE A 96 3.15 1.40 2.30
CA ILE A 96 4.23 2.20 2.87
C ILE A 96 4.99 1.29 3.83
N PRO A 97 6.29 1.02 3.60
CA PRO A 97 6.99 -0.06 4.32
C PRO A 97 7.20 0.23 5.81
N GLU A 98 7.35 1.50 6.19
CA GLU A 98 7.45 1.91 7.60
C GLU A 98 6.07 1.86 8.25
N GLU A 99 5.81 0.84 9.08
CA GLU A 99 4.50 0.63 9.73
C GLU A 99 4.02 1.87 10.50
N ASN A 100 4.92 2.51 11.25
CA ASN A 100 4.57 3.68 12.05
C ASN A 100 4.19 4.89 11.18
N ASP A 101 4.90 5.11 10.09
CA ASP A 101 4.62 6.17 9.13
C ASP A 101 3.30 5.90 8.39
N ALA A 102 3.14 4.68 7.86
CA ALA A 102 1.90 4.23 7.23
C ALA A 102 0.69 4.45 8.13
N LEU A 103 0.79 4.04 9.40
CA LEU A 103 -0.31 4.06 10.35
C LEU A 103 -0.67 5.48 10.79
N ASN A 104 0.32 6.33 11.09
CA ASN A 104 0.10 7.60 11.77
C ASN A 104 -0.01 8.80 10.83
N HIS A 105 0.68 8.77 9.68
CA HIS A 105 0.70 9.91 8.75
C HIS A 105 -0.16 9.67 7.51
N GLN A 106 -0.25 8.44 7.01
CA GLN A 106 -1.06 8.10 5.85
C GLN A 106 -2.29 7.25 6.17
N PHE A 107 -2.50 6.90 7.46
CA PHE A 107 -3.64 6.15 7.98
C PHE A 107 -3.83 4.78 7.32
N GLN A 108 -2.77 4.24 6.72
CA GLN A 108 -2.73 2.93 6.07
C GLN A 108 -2.43 1.85 7.11
N ASP A 109 -3.47 1.27 7.71
CA ASP A 109 -3.36 0.20 8.72
C ASP A 109 -3.18 -1.17 8.04
N TRP A 110 -2.09 -1.30 7.29
CA TRP A 110 -1.81 -2.53 6.55
C TRP A 110 -1.49 -3.72 7.46
N ARG A 111 -1.09 -3.49 8.70
CA ARG A 111 -0.94 -4.55 9.69
C ARG A 111 -2.27 -5.26 9.94
N THR A 112 -3.32 -4.51 10.25
CA THR A 112 -4.67 -5.05 10.38
C THR A 112 -5.15 -5.72 9.10
N TRP A 113 -4.77 -5.23 7.93
CA TRP A 113 -5.13 -5.84 6.64
C TRP A 113 -4.49 -7.21 6.45
N LEU A 114 -3.22 -7.38 6.84
CA LEU A 114 -2.52 -8.67 6.82
C LEU A 114 -3.12 -9.66 7.82
N ASP A 115 -3.29 -9.22 9.07
CA ASP A 115 -3.84 -10.05 10.16
C ASP A 115 -5.27 -10.54 9.84
N SER A 116 -6.02 -9.75 9.06
CA SER A 116 -7.39 -10.08 8.62
C SER A 116 -7.44 -10.82 7.27
N GLY A 117 -6.31 -11.14 6.65
CA GLY A 117 -6.25 -11.84 5.36
C GLY A 117 -6.90 -11.08 4.20
N LEU A 118 -6.86 -9.75 4.24
CA LEU A 118 -7.50 -8.91 3.21
C LEU A 118 -6.69 -8.80 1.92
N LEU A 119 -5.42 -9.16 1.93
CA LEU A 119 -4.52 -9.08 0.78
C LEU A 119 -3.87 -10.44 0.51
N ASP A 120 -3.92 -10.89 -0.74
CA ASP A 120 -3.23 -12.09 -1.18
C ASP A 120 -1.73 -11.80 -1.38
N VAL A 121 -1.42 -10.58 -1.84
CA VAL A 121 -0.05 -10.08 -2.06
C VAL A 121 0.08 -8.65 -1.52
N VAL A 122 1.20 -8.36 -0.91
CA VAL A 122 1.58 -7.01 -0.49
C VAL A 122 2.83 -6.55 -1.23
N CYS A 123 2.82 -5.29 -1.64
CA CYS A 123 3.94 -4.69 -2.36
C CYS A 123 4.48 -3.48 -1.57
N PRO A 124 5.45 -3.68 -0.65
CA PRO A 124 6.08 -2.57 0.07
C PRO A 124 6.86 -1.69 -0.91
N ARG A 125 6.52 -0.39 -0.95
CA ARG A 125 7.15 0.62 -1.81
C ARG A 125 8.50 1.06 -1.22
N ALA A 126 9.48 0.18 -1.22
CA ALA A 126 10.82 0.45 -0.70
C ALA A 126 11.65 1.30 -1.69
N TYR A 127 11.15 2.52 -2.00
CA TYR A 127 11.71 3.41 -3.02
C TYR A 127 12.87 4.24 -2.47
N THR A 128 13.95 3.56 -2.10
CA THR A 128 15.17 4.17 -1.55
C THR A 128 16.41 3.83 -2.38
N GLN A 129 17.39 4.75 -2.40
CA GLN A 129 18.72 4.51 -2.99
C GLN A 129 19.66 3.82 -1.99
N ASN A 130 19.28 3.71 -0.72
CA ASN A 130 20.05 3.05 0.31
C ASN A 130 19.68 1.56 0.37
N ALA A 131 20.60 0.70 -0.04
CA ALA A 131 20.38 -0.75 -0.09
C ALA A 131 20.11 -1.38 1.29
N ASP A 132 20.80 -0.89 2.35
CA ASP A 132 20.57 -1.39 3.72
C ASP A 132 19.18 -1.02 4.24
N LEU A 133 18.70 0.18 3.93
CA LEU A 133 17.34 0.60 4.27
C LEU A 133 16.32 -0.20 3.49
N PHE A 134 16.54 -0.41 2.18
CA PHE A 134 15.70 -1.27 1.36
C PHE A 134 15.56 -2.66 1.96
N GLU A 135 16.69 -3.29 2.28
CA GLU A 135 16.71 -4.64 2.85
C GLU A 135 15.96 -4.71 4.19
N LYS A 136 16.16 -3.73 5.08
CA LYS A 136 15.44 -3.64 6.36
C LYS A 136 13.92 -3.49 6.17
N GLN A 137 13.50 -2.66 5.22
CA GLN A 137 12.07 -2.46 4.92
C GLN A 137 11.41 -3.74 4.43
N ILE A 138 12.05 -4.45 3.48
CA ILE A 138 11.52 -5.72 2.98
C ILE A 138 11.50 -6.79 4.08
N ALA A 139 12.56 -6.92 4.87
CA ALA A 139 12.62 -7.85 6.00
C ALA A 139 11.51 -7.59 7.02
N ALA A 140 11.24 -6.33 7.36
CA ALA A 140 10.20 -5.96 8.31
C ALA A 140 8.80 -6.37 7.82
N VAL A 141 8.46 -6.05 6.56
CA VAL A 141 7.18 -6.44 5.98
C VAL A 141 7.08 -7.96 5.84
N ARG A 142 8.13 -8.64 5.37
CA ARG A 142 8.14 -10.10 5.23
C ARG A 142 7.88 -10.83 6.55
N LYS A 143 8.45 -10.33 7.64
CA LYS A 143 8.23 -10.87 8.99
C LYS A 143 6.76 -10.82 9.41
N MET A 144 6.03 -9.82 8.97
CA MET A 144 4.62 -9.59 9.31
C MET A 144 3.65 -10.26 8.34
N ALA A 145 4.05 -10.43 7.07
CA ALA A 145 3.24 -11.04 6.02
C ALA A 145 3.30 -12.58 6.09
N THR A 146 2.72 -13.18 7.13
CA THR A 146 2.78 -14.64 7.36
C THR A 146 1.90 -15.45 6.41
N SER A 147 0.79 -14.89 5.96
CA SER A 147 -0.21 -15.53 5.07
C SER A 147 -0.30 -14.88 3.69
N SER A 148 0.40 -13.77 3.47
CA SER A 148 0.40 -13.05 2.19
C SER A 148 1.77 -13.18 1.52
N LYS A 149 1.81 -13.19 0.19
CA LYS A 149 3.05 -13.06 -0.57
C LYS A 149 3.58 -11.63 -0.50
N VAL A 150 4.89 -11.48 -0.60
CA VAL A 150 5.56 -10.17 -0.63
C VAL A 150 6.24 -9.96 -1.97
N TRP A 151 5.83 -8.95 -2.70
CA TRP A 151 6.53 -8.46 -3.89
C TRP A 151 7.27 -7.18 -3.55
N ALA A 152 8.59 -7.23 -3.51
CA ALA A 152 9.40 -6.09 -3.15
C ALA A 152 9.29 -4.98 -4.21
N GLY A 153 8.71 -3.84 -3.85
CA GLY A 153 8.58 -2.67 -4.72
C GLY A 153 9.89 -1.89 -4.79
N ILE A 154 10.48 -1.82 -5.97
CA ILE A 154 11.76 -1.15 -6.25
C ILE A 154 11.51 0.11 -7.05
N GLY A 155 11.89 1.28 -6.52
CA GLY A 155 11.79 2.58 -7.21
C GLY A 155 12.87 2.76 -8.27
N SER A 156 12.88 1.92 -9.30
CA SER A 156 13.93 1.82 -10.31
C SER A 156 14.14 3.12 -11.10
N HIS A 157 13.11 3.98 -11.18
CA HIS A 157 13.18 5.29 -11.83
C HIS A 157 14.26 6.23 -11.25
N ARG A 158 14.83 5.90 -10.08
CA ARG A 158 15.89 6.68 -9.41
C ARG A 158 17.16 5.89 -9.20
N LEU A 159 17.26 4.69 -9.77
CA LEU A 159 18.34 3.76 -9.53
C LEU A 159 19.08 3.45 -10.83
N SER A 160 20.39 3.30 -10.76
CA SER A 160 21.17 2.69 -11.83
C SER A 160 20.86 1.19 -11.94
N VAL A 161 21.22 0.55 -13.05
CA VAL A 161 21.14 -0.91 -13.23
C VAL A 161 21.76 -1.64 -12.03
N ARG A 162 23.00 -1.26 -11.66
CA ARG A 162 23.72 -1.86 -10.53
C ARG A 162 22.97 -1.77 -9.20
N GLN A 163 22.34 -0.63 -8.91
CA GLN A 163 21.56 -0.44 -7.69
C GLN A 163 20.27 -1.25 -7.73
N THR A 164 19.60 -1.32 -8.87
CA THR A 164 18.39 -2.13 -9.02
C THR A 164 18.70 -3.62 -8.86
N LEU A 165 19.78 -4.11 -9.46
CA LEU A 165 20.26 -5.47 -9.27
C LEU A 165 20.56 -5.78 -7.81
N ALA A 166 21.26 -4.88 -7.12
CA ALA A 166 21.54 -5.03 -5.68
C ALA A 166 20.25 -5.12 -4.84
N ASN A 167 19.22 -4.33 -5.17
CA ASN A 167 17.93 -4.38 -4.50
C ASN A 167 17.16 -5.67 -4.83
N ILE A 168 17.22 -6.18 -6.06
CA ILE A 168 16.65 -7.49 -6.42
C ILE A 168 17.31 -8.61 -5.60
N GLU A 169 18.63 -8.58 -5.48
CA GLU A 169 19.40 -9.52 -4.66
C GLU A 169 19.03 -9.44 -3.17
N ALA A 170 18.89 -8.22 -2.64
CA ALA A 170 18.45 -7.99 -1.27
C ALA A 170 17.03 -8.53 -1.04
N ALA A 171 16.10 -8.30 -1.97
CA ALA A 171 14.75 -8.86 -1.90
C ALA A 171 14.77 -10.39 -1.85
N ARG A 172 15.60 -11.03 -2.67
CA ARG A 172 15.80 -12.50 -2.66
C ARG A 172 16.35 -13.01 -1.32
N ARG A 173 17.36 -12.32 -0.76
CA ARG A 173 17.90 -12.67 0.57
C ARG A 173 16.85 -12.59 1.66
N GLN A 174 15.91 -11.67 1.55
CA GLN A 174 14.81 -11.51 2.49
C GLN A 174 13.58 -12.37 2.15
N HIS A 175 13.73 -13.34 1.24
CA HIS A 175 12.67 -14.27 0.84
C HIS A 175 11.40 -13.58 0.34
N ALA A 176 11.54 -12.47 -0.40
CA ALA A 176 10.44 -11.91 -1.14
C ALA A 176 9.99 -12.88 -2.25
N ASP A 177 8.68 -13.01 -2.44
CA ASP A 177 8.10 -13.92 -3.43
C ASP A 177 8.21 -13.37 -4.87
N GLY A 178 8.49 -12.08 -5.00
CA GLY A 178 8.68 -11.41 -6.28
C GLY A 178 9.21 -9.99 -6.12
N VAL A 179 9.43 -9.34 -7.25
CA VAL A 179 9.80 -7.92 -7.31
C VAL A 179 8.86 -7.17 -8.26
N ALA A 180 8.60 -5.90 -7.95
CA ALA A 180 7.86 -4.99 -8.81
C ALA A 180 8.70 -3.74 -9.06
N LEU A 181 9.07 -3.51 -10.32
CA LEU A 181 9.86 -2.33 -10.72
C LEU A 181 8.92 -1.16 -11.02
N PHE A 182 9.12 -0.03 -10.39
CA PHE A 182 8.35 1.18 -10.61
C PHE A 182 9.22 2.24 -11.31
N SER A 183 8.82 2.74 -12.45
CA SER A 183 7.65 2.40 -13.26
C SER A 183 8.08 2.10 -14.70
N TYR A 184 7.29 1.34 -15.44
CA TYR A 184 7.59 1.00 -16.83
C TYR A 184 7.86 2.25 -17.69
N GLU A 185 7.01 3.27 -17.57
CA GLU A 185 7.16 4.54 -18.26
C GLU A 185 8.54 5.16 -18.02
N SER A 186 8.97 5.23 -16.76
CA SER A 186 10.28 5.79 -16.40
C SER A 186 11.45 4.92 -16.89
N LEU A 187 11.28 3.59 -16.87
CA LEU A 187 12.34 2.65 -17.25
C LEU A 187 12.56 2.59 -18.77
N THR A 188 11.59 3.03 -19.55
CA THR A 188 11.67 3.11 -21.01
C THR A 188 11.93 4.52 -21.52
N ASP A 189 12.04 5.51 -20.64
CA ASP A 189 12.35 6.90 -20.99
C ASP A 189 13.87 7.06 -21.19
N PRO A 190 14.34 7.32 -22.43
CA PRO A 190 15.77 7.45 -22.72
C PRO A 190 16.41 8.70 -22.13
N THR A 191 15.61 9.61 -21.55
CA THR A 191 16.12 10.78 -20.81
C THR A 191 16.47 10.48 -19.35
N LEU A 192 15.93 9.39 -18.82
CA LEU A 192 16.12 8.97 -17.43
C LEU A 192 17.08 7.78 -17.30
N HIS A 193 17.08 6.88 -18.27
CA HIS A 193 17.86 5.65 -18.26
C HIS A 193 18.54 5.37 -19.60
N GLU A 194 19.58 4.54 -19.57
CA GLU A 194 20.18 3.95 -20.77
C GLU A 194 19.14 3.08 -21.50
N MET A 195 19.17 3.06 -22.82
CA MET A 195 18.17 2.34 -23.65
C MET A 195 18.12 0.83 -23.36
N ASP A 196 19.22 0.24 -22.88
CA ASP A 196 19.36 -1.17 -22.54
C ASP A 196 19.07 -1.49 -21.07
N TYR A 197 18.54 -0.52 -20.29
CA TYR A 197 18.34 -0.67 -18.84
C TYR A 197 17.54 -1.92 -18.48
N LEU A 198 16.36 -2.12 -19.11
CA LEU A 198 15.52 -3.28 -18.83
C LEU A 198 16.13 -4.59 -19.32
N GLU A 199 16.81 -4.56 -20.48
CA GLU A 199 17.50 -5.73 -21.05
C GLU A 199 18.59 -6.21 -20.08
N ARG A 200 19.44 -5.31 -19.60
CA ARG A 200 20.48 -5.62 -18.62
C ARG A 200 19.92 -6.15 -17.30
N ILE A 201 18.84 -5.58 -16.79
CA ILE A 201 18.17 -6.13 -15.59
C ILE A 201 17.66 -7.54 -15.87
N ALA A 202 17.07 -7.79 -17.05
CA ALA A 202 16.56 -9.10 -17.42
C ALA A 202 17.70 -10.14 -17.53
N GLU A 203 18.78 -9.81 -18.22
CA GLU A 203 19.92 -10.71 -18.42
C GLU A 203 20.68 -11.02 -17.12
N GLU A 204 20.92 -10.01 -16.28
CA GLU A 204 21.73 -10.17 -15.08
C GLU A 204 20.93 -10.71 -13.89
N ALA A 205 19.65 -10.35 -13.74
CA ALA A 205 18.84 -10.80 -12.63
C ALA A 205 18.02 -12.05 -12.91
N PHE A 206 17.62 -12.33 -14.16
CA PHE A 206 16.69 -13.39 -14.51
C PHE A 206 17.27 -14.33 -15.57
N LEU A 207 18.30 -15.08 -15.19
CA LEU A 207 18.98 -16.07 -16.05
C LEU A 207 18.04 -17.17 -16.61
N ILE A 208 16.92 -17.40 -15.93
CA ILE A 208 15.83 -18.24 -16.42
C ILE A 208 14.61 -17.33 -16.52
N SER A 209 13.83 -17.48 -17.60
CA SER A 209 12.61 -16.68 -17.78
C SER A 209 11.77 -16.69 -16.50
N ALA A 210 11.68 -15.54 -15.84
CA ALA A 210 10.90 -15.40 -14.63
C ALA A 210 9.41 -15.34 -15.01
N LEU A 211 8.64 -16.22 -14.43
CA LEU A 211 7.18 -16.14 -14.50
C LEU A 211 6.69 -15.10 -13.49
N THR A 212 5.60 -14.42 -13.82
CA THR A 212 4.85 -13.67 -12.83
C THR A 212 4.52 -14.60 -11.67
N PRO A 213 4.74 -14.22 -10.39
CA PRO A 213 4.40 -15.09 -9.28
C PRO A 213 2.91 -15.47 -9.37
N GLY A 214 2.66 -16.75 -9.63
CA GLY A 214 1.31 -17.26 -9.83
C GLY A 214 0.37 -17.05 -8.64
N PRO A 215 -0.94 -17.31 -8.82
CA PRO A 215 -1.90 -17.31 -7.72
C PRO A 215 -1.47 -18.27 -6.61
N LEU A 216 -1.97 -18.04 -5.43
CA LEU A 216 -1.70 -18.82 -4.20
C LEU A 216 -2.17 -20.26 -4.33
#